data_2444a7302daf5af05877de45e40f6c8b
#
_entry.id   2444a7302daf5af05877de45e40f6c8b
#
_cell.length_a   1.000
_cell.length_b   1.000
_cell.length_c   1.000
_cell.angle_alpha   90.00
_cell.angle_beta   90.00
_cell.angle_gamma   90.00
#
_symmetry.space_group_name_H-M   'P 1'
#
loop_
_entity.id
_entity.type
_entity.pdbx_description
1 polymer ?
#
loop_
_entity_poly.entity_id
_entity_poly.type
_entity_poly.pdbx_seq_one_letter_code
_entity_poly.pdbx_strand_id
1 'polypeptide(L)'
;KSDALVTVLVTVVTVLEDLAVAVLVGVIVSALVFAWKSASKIRATERPSSTEKGAKVYEVEGPLFFSSTNSFLELFNPSKDPKIIIIDFANSKIIDQSALKAIEDVADKYNNFGKKVKLRHLTRDCHKLLSRSGQLVVDSDDDPDYGVAVDYGVKLGIFGK
;
A
#
# COMPACT_ATOMS: atom_id res chain seq x y z
N LYS A 1 -23.72 40.11 -46.85
CA LYS A 1 -23.57 40.44 -45.40
C LYS A 1 -24.05 39.31 -44.48
N SER A 2 -25.05 38.51 -44.91
CA SER A 2 -25.52 37.35 -44.10
C SER A 2 -24.51 36.23 -44.03
N ASP A 3 -23.77 35.95 -45.10
CA ASP A 3 -22.82 34.84 -45.17
C ASP A 3 -21.61 35.01 -44.20
N ALA A 4 -21.13 36.25 -44.08
CA ALA A 4 -20.08 36.58 -43.14
C ALA A 4 -20.53 36.36 -41.66
N LEU A 5 -21.77 36.68 -41.35
CA LEU A 5 -22.35 36.52 -40.04
C LEU A 5 -22.52 35.03 -39.71
N VAL A 6 -22.99 34.23 -40.70
CA VAL A 6 -23.10 32.77 -40.54
C VAL A 6 -21.75 32.13 -40.35
N THR A 7 -20.74 32.52 -41.12
CA THR A 7 -19.37 32.00 -40.99
C THR A 7 -18.80 32.31 -39.62
N VAL A 8 -18.93 33.53 -39.14
CA VAL A 8 -18.47 33.93 -37.81
C VAL A 8 -19.20 33.15 -36.72
N LEU A 9 -20.52 33.00 -36.82
CA LEU A 9 -21.31 32.26 -35.86
C LEU A 9 -20.88 30.78 -35.79
N VAL A 10 -20.76 30.13 -36.94
CA VAL A 10 -20.32 28.71 -37.01
C VAL A 10 -18.92 28.56 -36.43
N THR A 11 -17.99 29.45 -36.79
CA THR A 11 -16.62 29.38 -36.26
C THR A 11 -16.59 29.54 -34.75
N VAL A 12 -17.33 30.49 -34.19
CA VAL A 12 -17.42 30.72 -32.74
C VAL A 12 -18.02 29.50 -32.03
N VAL A 13 -19.13 28.95 -32.58
CA VAL A 13 -19.77 27.77 -32.00
C VAL A 13 -18.82 26.56 -32.03
N THR A 14 -18.16 26.31 -33.15
CA THR A 14 -17.22 25.20 -33.31
C THR A 14 -16.03 25.32 -32.31
N VAL A 15 -15.47 26.52 -32.20
CA VAL A 15 -14.36 26.77 -31.25
C VAL A 15 -14.81 26.61 -29.80
N LEU A 16 -16.04 27.07 -29.47
CA LEU A 16 -16.57 26.93 -28.10
C LEU A 16 -16.91 25.48 -27.75
N GLU A 17 -17.45 24.71 -28.70
CA GLU A 17 -17.74 23.29 -28.51
C GLU A 17 -16.44 22.50 -28.31
N ASP A 18 -15.43 22.69 -29.14
CA ASP A 18 -14.13 22.04 -29.01
C ASP A 18 -13.45 22.44 -27.71
N LEU A 19 -13.53 23.70 -27.32
CA LEU A 19 -13.00 24.18 -26.04
C LEU A 19 -13.74 23.55 -24.84
N ALA A 20 -15.06 23.45 -24.91
CA ALA A 20 -15.85 22.83 -23.85
C ALA A 20 -15.52 21.35 -23.67
N VAL A 21 -15.39 20.63 -24.79
CA VAL A 21 -14.97 19.21 -24.77
C VAL A 21 -13.55 19.07 -24.19
N ALA A 22 -12.61 19.92 -24.63
CA ALA A 22 -11.23 19.88 -24.10
C ALA A 22 -11.17 20.14 -22.59
N VAL A 23 -11.94 21.12 -22.09
CA VAL A 23 -12.03 21.42 -20.66
C VAL A 23 -12.65 20.25 -19.89
N LEU A 24 -13.74 19.67 -20.41
CA LEU A 24 -14.40 18.52 -19.78
C LEU A 24 -13.45 17.33 -19.66
N VAL A 25 -12.76 16.97 -20.74
CA VAL A 25 -11.76 15.89 -20.75
C VAL A 25 -10.63 16.20 -19.77
N GLY A 26 -10.13 17.42 -19.75
CA GLY A 26 -9.08 17.86 -18.82
C GLY A 26 -9.49 17.71 -17.35
N VAL A 27 -10.73 18.09 -17.02
CA VAL A 27 -11.28 17.93 -15.66
C VAL A 27 -11.40 16.46 -15.28
N ILE A 28 -11.93 15.62 -16.17
CA ILE A 28 -12.07 14.18 -15.92
C ILE A 28 -10.69 13.54 -15.69
N VAL A 29 -9.72 13.80 -16.57
CA VAL A 29 -8.36 13.24 -16.44
C VAL A 29 -7.70 13.73 -15.15
N SER A 30 -7.83 15.02 -14.82
CA SER A 30 -7.28 15.58 -13.57
C SER A 30 -7.91 14.94 -12.33
N ALA A 31 -9.22 14.73 -12.35
CA ALA A 31 -9.93 14.06 -11.26
C ALA A 31 -9.48 12.60 -11.10
N LEU A 32 -9.31 11.88 -12.20
CA LEU A 32 -8.80 10.49 -12.18
C LEU A 32 -7.37 10.42 -11.67
N VAL A 33 -6.48 11.31 -12.10
CA VAL A 33 -5.10 11.38 -11.60
C VAL A 33 -5.06 11.72 -10.12
N PHE A 34 -5.90 12.65 -9.67
CA PHE A 34 -6.01 13.00 -8.25
C PHE A 34 -6.54 11.81 -7.42
N ALA A 35 -7.60 11.15 -7.90
CA ALA A 35 -8.16 9.97 -7.23
C ALA A 35 -7.11 8.84 -7.13
N TRP A 36 -6.37 8.59 -8.21
CA TRP A 36 -5.29 7.61 -8.24
C TRP A 36 -4.19 7.91 -7.23
N LYS A 37 -3.69 9.14 -7.22
CA LYS A 37 -2.67 9.59 -6.26
C LYS A 37 -3.14 9.52 -4.82
N SER A 38 -4.41 9.78 -4.57
CA SER A 38 -5.01 9.70 -3.24
C SER A 38 -5.21 8.26 -2.78
N ALA A 39 -5.65 7.37 -3.68
CA ALA A 39 -5.83 5.94 -3.39
C ALA A 39 -4.51 5.21 -3.13
N SER A 40 -3.41 5.66 -3.76
CA SER A 40 -2.09 5.02 -3.65
C SER A 40 -1.29 5.48 -2.42
N LYS A 41 -1.81 6.37 -1.60
CA LYS A 41 -1.10 6.85 -0.42
C LYS A 41 -1.16 5.82 0.69
N ILE A 42 -0.01 5.25 1.02
CA ILE A 42 0.20 4.44 2.21
C ILE A 42 1.04 5.25 3.20
N ARG A 43 0.72 5.14 4.49
CA ARG A 43 1.40 5.83 5.58
C ARG A 43 1.62 4.88 6.73
N ALA A 44 2.51 5.23 7.65
CA ALA A 44 2.64 4.52 8.90
C ALA A 44 2.82 5.52 10.04
N THR A 45 2.16 5.25 11.16
CA THR A 45 2.39 5.92 12.43
C THR A 45 3.28 5.03 13.29
N GLU A 46 4.31 5.62 13.86
CA GLU A 46 5.28 4.91 14.70
C GLU A 46 4.90 5.06 16.17
N ARG A 47 4.91 3.95 16.91
CA ARG A 47 4.73 3.96 18.36
C ARG A 47 5.53 2.85 19.05
N PRO A 48 5.87 2.99 20.34
CA PRO A 48 6.44 1.89 21.10
C PRO A 48 5.40 0.77 21.28
N SER A 49 5.86 -0.47 21.32
CA SER A 49 4.99 -1.61 21.58
C SER A 49 4.57 -1.66 23.06
N SER A 50 3.28 -1.89 23.29
CA SER A 50 2.73 -2.14 24.63
C SER A 50 2.90 -3.60 25.07
N THR A 51 3.02 -4.53 24.13
CA THR A 51 3.11 -5.97 24.37
C THR A 51 4.54 -6.46 24.50
N GLU A 52 5.49 -5.85 23.80
CA GLU A 52 6.89 -6.27 23.78
C GLU A 52 7.82 -5.10 24.07
N LYS A 53 8.51 -5.14 25.23
CA LYS A 53 9.44 -4.08 25.63
C LYS A 53 10.58 -3.93 24.64
N GLY A 54 10.78 -2.71 24.17
CA GLY A 54 11.86 -2.38 23.23
C GLY A 54 11.54 -2.68 21.77
N ALA A 55 10.31 -3.10 21.45
CA ALA A 55 9.84 -3.20 20.08
C ALA A 55 9.13 -1.91 19.64
N LYS A 56 9.20 -1.64 18.35
CA LYS A 56 8.54 -0.50 17.69
C LYS A 56 7.41 -1.01 16.81
N VAL A 57 6.26 -0.37 16.88
CA VAL A 57 5.09 -0.67 16.05
C VAL A 57 4.98 0.36 14.94
N TYR A 58 4.82 -0.11 13.73
CA TYR A 58 4.41 0.65 12.55
C TYR A 58 2.94 0.36 12.27
N GLU A 59 2.06 1.27 12.64
CA GLU A 59 0.64 1.21 12.28
C GLU A 59 0.47 1.69 10.85
N VAL A 60 0.25 0.76 9.94
CA VAL A 60 0.13 1.04 8.51
C VAL A 60 -1.30 1.43 8.19
N GLU A 61 -1.47 2.54 7.47
CA GLU A 61 -2.74 3.05 6.99
C GLU A 61 -2.76 3.13 5.47
N GLY A 62 -3.88 2.70 4.89
CA GLY A 62 -4.09 2.70 3.45
C GLY A 62 -3.85 1.34 2.79
N PRO A 63 -4.28 1.18 1.54
CA PRO A 63 -4.19 -0.09 0.84
C PRO A 63 -2.76 -0.39 0.39
N LEU A 64 -2.31 -1.62 0.63
CA LEU A 64 -1.05 -2.15 0.14
C LEU A 64 -1.29 -3.00 -1.11
N PHE A 65 -0.79 -2.53 -2.25
CA PHE A 65 -0.90 -3.17 -3.56
C PHE A 65 0.24 -2.71 -4.48
N PHE A 66 0.32 -3.23 -5.69
CA PHE A 66 1.45 -2.97 -6.60
C PHE A 66 1.86 -1.49 -6.74
N SER A 67 0.91 -0.56 -6.70
CA SER A 67 1.18 0.87 -6.86
C SER A 67 1.71 1.55 -5.59
N SER A 68 1.49 0.97 -4.41
CA SER A 68 1.92 1.53 -3.13
C SER A 68 3.14 0.83 -2.52
N THR A 69 3.66 -0.22 -3.16
CA THR A 69 4.79 -1.02 -2.64
C THR A 69 6.04 -0.19 -2.40
N ASN A 70 6.42 0.69 -3.32
CA ASN A 70 7.60 1.54 -3.15
C ASN A 70 7.45 2.49 -1.96
N SER A 71 6.29 3.16 -1.85
CA SER A 71 6.00 4.03 -0.71
C SER A 71 5.98 3.25 0.61
N PHE A 72 5.51 2.00 0.60
CA PHE A 72 5.56 1.12 1.76
C PHE A 72 6.99 0.80 2.18
N LEU A 73 7.88 0.45 1.24
CA LEU A 73 9.28 0.14 1.52
C LEU A 73 10.06 1.33 2.10
N GLU A 74 9.68 2.56 1.73
CA GLU A 74 10.28 3.80 2.22
C GLU A 74 9.90 4.15 3.66
N LEU A 75 8.82 3.56 4.20
CA LEU A 75 8.38 3.81 5.58
C LEU A 75 9.38 3.27 6.63
N PHE A 76 10.21 2.29 6.26
CA PHE A 76 11.03 1.53 7.19
C PHE A 76 12.50 1.93 7.14
N ASN A 77 13.10 2.09 8.33
CA ASN A 77 14.52 2.43 8.45
C ASN A 77 15.27 1.44 9.35
N PRO A 78 15.74 0.29 8.80
CA PRO A 78 16.38 -0.76 9.60
C PRO A 78 17.61 -0.29 10.38
N SER A 79 18.32 0.74 9.94
CA SER A 79 19.51 1.23 10.63
C SER A 79 19.18 1.93 11.95
N LYS A 80 18.04 2.62 12.03
CA LYS A 80 17.60 3.41 13.19
C LYS A 80 16.65 2.66 14.12
N ASP A 81 15.98 1.64 13.60
CA ASP A 81 14.96 0.92 14.33
C ASP A 81 15.53 -0.07 15.35
N PRO A 82 14.76 -0.45 16.37
CA PRO A 82 15.16 -1.44 17.36
C PRO A 82 15.29 -2.85 16.78
N LYS A 83 15.69 -3.83 17.61
CA LYS A 83 15.88 -5.22 17.17
C LYS A 83 14.60 -5.91 16.72
N ILE A 84 13.45 -5.44 17.18
CA ILE A 84 12.15 -6.02 16.86
C ILE A 84 11.23 -4.89 16.40
N ILE A 85 10.65 -5.06 15.23
CA ILE A 85 9.57 -4.21 14.73
C ILE A 85 8.30 -5.03 14.52
N ILE A 86 7.18 -4.40 14.71
CA ILE A 86 5.85 -4.96 14.51
C ILE A 86 5.16 -4.12 13.44
N ILE A 87 4.70 -4.73 12.36
CA ILE A 87 3.91 -4.05 11.33
C ILE A 87 2.46 -4.40 11.57
N ASP A 88 1.67 -3.38 11.90
CA ASP A 88 0.25 -3.53 12.23
C ASP A 88 -0.61 -3.12 11.03
N PHE A 89 -1.41 -4.05 10.53
CA PHE A 89 -2.29 -3.89 9.38
C PHE A 89 -3.75 -3.64 9.75
N ALA A 90 -4.06 -3.26 11.00
CA ALA A 90 -5.43 -3.01 11.43
C ALA A 90 -6.17 -2.00 10.53
N ASN A 91 -5.46 -0.97 10.05
CA ASN A 91 -6.00 0.10 9.19
C ASN A 91 -5.51 -0.02 7.74
N SER A 92 -4.97 -1.17 7.36
CA SER A 92 -4.46 -1.43 6.02
C SER A 92 -5.05 -2.71 5.46
N LYS A 93 -5.07 -2.80 4.14
CA LYS A 93 -5.55 -3.99 3.43
C LYS A 93 -4.51 -4.45 2.43
N ILE A 94 -4.09 -5.71 2.56
CA ILE A 94 -3.20 -6.37 1.60
C ILE A 94 -4.08 -6.87 0.44
N ILE A 95 -3.78 -6.44 -0.79
CA ILE A 95 -4.68 -6.66 -1.92
C ILE A 95 -4.13 -7.68 -2.91
N ASP A 96 -2.82 -7.68 -3.16
CA ASP A 96 -2.21 -8.50 -4.20
C ASP A 96 -0.87 -9.13 -3.81
N GLN A 97 -0.31 -9.93 -4.70
CA GLN A 97 0.98 -10.59 -4.49
C GLN A 97 2.16 -9.61 -4.43
N SER A 98 2.06 -8.46 -5.08
CA SER A 98 3.09 -7.43 -5.01
C SER A 98 3.22 -6.86 -3.59
N ALA A 99 2.07 -6.76 -2.89
CA ALA A 99 2.04 -6.39 -1.49
C ALA A 99 2.77 -7.41 -0.60
N LEU A 100 2.55 -8.71 -0.85
CA LEU A 100 3.25 -9.77 -0.12
C LEU A 100 4.75 -9.71 -0.35
N LYS A 101 5.18 -9.50 -1.60
CA LYS A 101 6.59 -9.33 -1.94
C LYS A 101 7.20 -8.14 -1.23
N ALA A 102 6.49 -7.02 -1.15
CA ALA A 102 6.97 -5.85 -0.42
C ALA A 102 7.14 -6.12 1.09
N ILE A 103 6.25 -6.89 1.70
CA ILE A 103 6.38 -7.31 3.11
C ILE A 103 7.60 -8.22 3.29
N GLU A 104 7.80 -9.17 2.38
CA GLU A 104 8.98 -10.05 2.35
C GLU A 104 10.27 -9.23 2.22
N ASP A 105 10.33 -8.27 1.29
CA ASP A 105 11.48 -7.41 1.08
C ASP A 105 11.82 -6.56 2.32
N VAL A 106 10.80 -6.09 3.06
CA VAL A 106 11.00 -5.44 4.37
C VAL A 106 11.60 -6.42 5.37
N ALA A 107 11.04 -7.61 5.48
CA ALA A 107 11.54 -8.64 6.40
C ALA A 107 12.99 -9.03 6.10
N ASP A 108 13.33 -9.23 4.83
CA ASP A 108 14.70 -9.49 4.37
C ASP A 108 15.64 -8.34 4.73
N LYS A 109 15.22 -7.11 4.50
CA LYS A 109 15.99 -5.92 4.81
C LYS A 109 16.34 -5.84 6.30
N TYR A 110 15.36 -6.12 7.19
CA TYR A 110 15.61 -6.16 8.63
C TYR A 110 16.46 -7.36 9.07
N ASN A 111 16.24 -8.52 8.47
CA ASN A 111 17.02 -9.73 8.76
C ASN A 111 18.51 -9.53 8.44
N ASN A 112 18.85 -8.83 7.36
CA ASN A 112 20.23 -8.46 7.01
C ASN A 112 20.89 -7.57 8.07
N PHE A 113 20.12 -6.84 8.87
CA PHE A 113 20.59 -6.08 10.03
C PHE A 113 20.53 -6.87 11.35
N GLY A 114 20.23 -8.18 11.30
CA GLY A 114 20.07 -9.02 12.49
C GLY A 114 18.85 -8.66 13.34
N LYS A 115 17.83 -8.08 12.72
CA LYS A 115 16.60 -7.62 13.36
C LYS A 115 15.41 -8.47 12.90
N LYS A 116 14.35 -8.49 13.71
CA LYS A 116 13.15 -9.30 13.46
C LYS A 116 11.96 -8.44 13.11
N VAL A 117 11.15 -8.93 12.18
CA VAL A 117 9.86 -8.35 11.80
C VAL A 117 8.74 -9.27 12.28
N LYS A 118 7.72 -8.68 12.91
CA LYS A 118 6.48 -9.35 13.25
C LYS A 118 5.31 -8.66 12.56
N LEU A 119 4.28 -9.39 12.22
CA LEU A 119 3.06 -8.86 11.62
C LEU A 119 1.92 -8.96 12.62
N ARG A 120 1.01 -7.98 12.62
CA ARG A 120 -0.15 -7.91 13.50
C ARG A 120 -1.40 -7.54 12.72
N HIS A 121 -2.57 -8.02 13.15
CA HIS A 121 -3.88 -7.79 12.54
C HIS A 121 -3.95 -8.20 11.06
N LEU A 122 -3.45 -9.39 10.76
CA LEU A 122 -3.60 -9.97 9.43
C LEU A 122 -5.05 -10.44 9.23
N THR A 123 -5.69 -9.99 8.14
CA THR A 123 -7.03 -10.46 7.79
C THR A 123 -6.99 -11.90 7.22
N ARG A 124 -8.15 -12.59 7.22
CA ARG A 124 -8.28 -13.95 6.64
C ARG A 124 -7.78 -14.02 5.19
N ASP A 125 -8.05 -12.98 4.41
CA ASP A 125 -7.62 -12.93 3.01
C ASP A 125 -6.11 -12.78 2.90
N CYS A 126 -5.48 -12.05 3.80
CA CYS A 126 -4.01 -11.96 3.91
C CYS A 126 -3.40 -13.31 4.26
N HIS A 127 -3.99 -14.04 5.20
CA HIS A 127 -3.50 -15.36 5.60
C HIS A 127 -3.58 -16.37 4.44
N LYS A 128 -4.66 -16.35 3.64
CA LYS A 128 -4.79 -17.18 2.44
C LYS A 128 -3.77 -16.81 1.36
N LEU A 129 -3.46 -15.54 1.19
CA LEU A 129 -2.45 -15.10 0.25
C LEU A 129 -1.05 -15.51 0.70
N LEU A 130 -0.72 -15.31 1.98
CA LEU A 130 0.55 -15.71 2.58
C LEU A 130 0.77 -17.22 2.51
N SER A 131 -0.25 -18.02 2.80
CA SER A 131 -0.16 -19.48 2.71
C SER A 131 -0.03 -20.00 1.28
N ARG A 132 -0.51 -19.27 0.27
CA ARG A 132 -0.38 -19.62 -1.15
C ARG A 132 0.96 -19.23 -1.76
N SER A 133 1.60 -18.19 -1.26
CA SER A 133 2.87 -17.70 -1.81
C SER A 133 4.05 -18.62 -1.48
N GLY A 134 3.94 -19.45 -0.45
CA GLY A 134 4.97 -20.43 -0.06
C GLY A 134 6.30 -19.84 0.41
N GLN A 135 6.44 -18.53 0.34
CA GLN A 135 7.69 -17.82 0.64
C GLN A 135 7.68 -17.11 2.00
N LEU A 136 6.51 -16.75 2.50
CA LEU A 136 6.31 -16.14 3.81
C LEU A 136 5.57 -17.14 4.71
N VAL A 137 6.23 -17.64 5.74
CA VAL A 137 5.59 -18.46 6.76
C VAL A 137 5.35 -17.58 7.98
N VAL A 138 4.09 -17.38 8.33
CA VAL A 138 3.67 -16.71 9.56
C VAL A 138 3.62 -17.76 10.67
N ASP A 139 4.26 -17.47 11.78
CA ASP A 139 4.55 -18.43 12.87
C ASP A 139 3.35 -18.72 13.78
N SER A 140 2.14 -18.87 13.22
CA SER A 140 1.01 -19.44 13.95
C SER A 140 -0.01 -20.05 12.99
N ASP A 141 -0.09 -21.38 13.04
CA ASP A 141 -1.06 -22.15 12.24
C ASP A 141 -2.49 -22.13 12.81
N ASP A 142 -2.71 -21.61 14.03
CA ASP A 142 -3.92 -21.91 14.80
C ASP A 142 -4.65 -20.69 15.41
N ASP A 143 -4.58 -19.50 14.85
CA ASP A 143 -5.40 -18.41 15.37
C ASP A 143 -6.72 -18.25 14.57
N PRO A 144 -7.87 -18.71 15.09
CA PRO A 144 -9.16 -18.54 14.45
C PRO A 144 -9.70 -17.12 14.55
N ASP A 145 -9.10 -16.26 15.39
CA ASP A 145 -9.60 -14.90 15.67
C ASP A 145 -8.63 -13.83 15.14
N TYR A 146 -8.73 -13.56 13.85
CA TYR A 146 -7.93 -12.53 13.15
C TYR A 146 -8.17 -11.08 13.65
N GLY A 147 -9.11 -10.89 14.58
CA GLY A 147 -9.39 -9.60 15.20
C GLY A 147 -8.57 -9.35 16.48
N VAL A 148 -7.89 -10.36 17.01
CA VAL A 148 -7.05 -10.22 18.19
C VAL A 148 -5.67 -9.68 17.81
N ALA A 149 -5.11 -8.79 18.62
CA ALA A 149 -3.79 -8.22 18.43
C ALA A 149 -2.67 -9.25 18.77
N VAL A 150 -2.54 -10.30 17.97
CA VAL A 150 -1.48 -11.30 18.10
C VAL A 150 -0.32 -10.93 17.17
N ASP A 151 0.89 -11.02 17.70
CA ASP A 151 2.11 -10.69 16.96
C ASP A 151 2.66 -11.95 16.28
N TYR A 152 2.49 -12.03 14.96
CA TYR A 152 3.01 -13.14 14.17
C TYR A 152 4.46 -12.90 13.77
N GLY A 153 5.35 -13.84 14.10
CA GLY A 153 6.72 -13.84 13.59
C GLY A 153 6.77 -14.18 12.10
N VAL A 154 7.52 -13.40 11.33
CA VAL A 154 7.78 -13.70 9.93
C VAL A 154 8.99 -14.60 9.84
N LYS A 155 8.80 -15.83 9.33
CA LYS A 155 9.89 -16.73 8.94
C LYS A 155 10.04 -16.63 7.42
N LEU A 156 11.21 -16.21 6.97
CA LEU A 156 11.55 -16.26 5.55
C LEU A 156 11.64 -17.72 5.12
N GLY A 157 10.83 -18.12 4.15
CA GLY A 157 10.82 -19.48 3.64
C GLY A 157 12.19 -19.86 3.09
N ILE A 158 12.70 -21.02 3.51
CA ILE A 158 13.96 -21.59 3.03
C ILE A 158 13.70 -22.18 1.62
N PHE A 159 13.60 -21.33 0.62
CA PHE A 159 13.76 -21.73 -0.78
C PHE A 159 14.87 -20.90 -1.41
N GLY A 160 16.09 -21.22 -1.00
CA GLY A 160 17.30 -20.65 -1.53
C GLY A 160 18.47 -21.55 -1.19
N LYS A 161 18.48 -22.72 -1.82
CA LYS A 161 19.69 -23.46 -2.17
C LYS A 161 19.50 -24.06 -3.53
#